data_50c379395d836ce356b6af92d7237dd8
#
_entry.id   50c379395d836ce356b6af92d7237dd8
#
_cell.length_a   1.000
_cell.length_b   1.000
_cell.length_c   1.000
_cell.angle_alpha   90.00
_cell.angle_beta   90.00
_cell.angle_gamma   90.00
#
_symmetry.space_group_name_H-M   'P 1'
#
loop_
_entity.id
_entity.type
_entity.pdbx_description
1 polymer ?
#
loop_
_entity_poly.entity_id
_entity_poly.type
_entity_poly.pdbx_seq_one_letter_code
_entity_poly.pdbx_strand_id
1 'polypeptide(L)'
;MMWLPKLTGKKCIATVHGLDHQRAKWGGFAEKYIMAGEKCAVKYADSIIVLSEGVKQYFNDTYNRETVFIPNGVNRPIIKNADLICEKFGLKKDNYILYLGRLVPEKGIAYLIEAYKQMNTEKKLVIAGGSSDTDEYTAQLKNAAEGKDNIIFTGFVEGQMLEELYSNAYIYCLPSDLEGMPLSLLEAMSYSNCCVVSDIPECADVVCNKAVTFKKGDVSDLRDKLCELCNNRELTEKYKSQAADYICNKYNWDEITDRTLELYTK
;
A
#
# COMPACT_ATOMS: atom_id res chain seq x y z
N MET A 1 16.74 -21.50 -3.50
CA MET A 1 17.92 -22.34 -3.10
C MET A 1 19.18 -21.46 -3.06
N MET A 2 19.37 -20.66 -2.00
CA MET A 2 20.49 -19.70 -1.89
C MET A 2 21.85 -20.36 -1.59
N TRP A 3 21.87 -21.60 -1.11
CA TRP A 3 23.10 -22.33 -0.84
C TRP A 3 23.91 -22.64 -2.12
N LEU A 4 23.28 -22.76 -3.27
CA LEU A 4 23.92 -23.12 -4.53
C LEU A 4 24.88 -22.02 -5.04
N PRO A 5 24.49 -20.74 -5.14
CA PRO A 5 25.41 -19.64 -5.47
C PRO A 5 26.54 -19.49 -4.47
N LYS A 6 26.30 -19.78 -3.19
CA LYS A 6 27.35 -19.78 -2.14
C LYS A 6 28.48 -20.77 -2.41
N LEU A 7 28.14 -21.97 -2.92
CA LEU A 7 29.17 -22.98 -3.28
C LEU A 7 30.09 -22.52 -4.42
N THR A 8 29.64 -21.57 -5.23
CA THR A 8 30.44 -20.97 -6.31
C THR A 8 31.12 -19.66 -5.91
N GLY A 9 31.14 -19.32 -4.62
CA GLY A 9 31.76 -18.10 -4.10
C GLY A 9 31.01 -16.81 -4.45
N LYS A 10 29.75 -16.91 -4.91
CA LYS A 10 28.93 -15.77 -5.26
C LYS A 10 28.28 -15.15 -4.02
N LYS A 11 28.28 -13.82 -3.95
CA LYS A 11 27.56 -13.07 -2.93
C LYS A 11 26.05 -13.19 -3.16
N CYS A 12 25.31 -13.44 -2.08
CA CYS A 12 23.86 -13.61 -2.10
C CYS A 12 23.21 -12.53 -1.23
N ILE A 13 22.41 -11.67 -1.84
CA ILE A 13 21.59 -10.67 -1.14
C ILE A 13 20.13 -11.05 -1.31
N ALA A 14 19.38 -11.07 -0.21
CA ALA A 14 17.94 -11.35 -0.23
C ALA A 14 17.18 -10.09 0.15
N THR A 15 16.11 -9.76 -0.58
CA THR A 15 15.16 -8.73 -0.19
C THR A 15 13.88 -9.39 0.32
N VAL A 16 13.47 -9.04 1.54
CA VAL A 16 12.24 -9.53 2.18
C VAL A 16 11.22 -8.42 2.12
N HIS A 17 10.18 -8.63 1.30
CA HIS A 17 9.13 -7.63 1.07
C HIS A 17 8.06 -7.60 2.17
N GLY A 18 8.07 -8.53 3.09
CA GLY A 18 7.13 -8.64 4.21
C GLY A 18 7.14 -10.04 4.80
N LEU A 19 6.40 -10.23 5.88
CA LEU A 19 6.29 -11.52 6.57
C LEU A 19 5.15 -12.34 5.93
N ASP A 20 5.42 -12.93 4.77
CA ASP A 20 4.41 -13.63 3.97
C ASP A 20 3.71 -14.77 4.72
N HIS A 21 4.38 -15.41 5.68
CA HIS A 21 3.79 -16.46 6.50
C HIS A 21 2.65 -15.95 7.40
N GLN A 22 2.55 -14.63 7.65
CA GLN A 22 1.47 -14.02 8.43
C GLN A 22 0.22 -13.72 7.60
N ARG A 23 0.26 -13.90 6.28
CA ARG A 23 -0.90 -13.67 5.42
C ARG A 23 -1.92 -14.79 5.57
N ALA A 24 -3.19 -14.40 5.74
CA ALA A 24 -4.31 -15.32 6.01
C ALA A 24 -4.48 -16.44 4.94
N LYS A 25 -4.01 -16.20 3.70
CA LYS A 25 -4.10 -17.17 2.61
C LYS A 25 -3.18 -18.39 2.75
N TRP A 26 -2.14 -18.30 3.55
CA TRP A 26 -1.20 -19.38 3.74
C TRP A 26 -1.52 -20.16 5.01
N GLY A 27 -1.75 -21.47 4.86
CA GLY A 27 -1.98 -22.37 5.97
C GLY A 27 -1.21 -23.67 5.80
N GLY A 28 -0.95 -24.36 6.91
CA GLY A 28 -0.42 -25.71 6.93
C GLY A 28 0.94 -25.88 6.21
N PHE A 29 0.96 -26.58 5.09
CA PHE A 29 2.19 -26.88 4.35
C PHE A 29 2.81 -25.65 3.69
N ALA A 30 1.98 -24.74 3.15
CA ALA A 30 2.46 -23.54 2.46
C ALA A 30 3.17 -22.60 3.43
N GLU A 31 2.63 -22.39 4.63
CA GLU A 31 3.26 -21.59 5.68
C GLU A 31 4.65 -22.16 6.06
N LYS A 32 4.73 -23.49 6.28
CA LYS A 32 6.00 -24.17 6.58
C LYS A 32 7.03 -24.02 5.47
N TYR A 33 6.57 -24.04 4.21
CA TYR A 33 7.45 -23.84 3.05
C TYR A 33 7.99 -22.42 2.98
N ILE A 34 7.15 -21.42 3.25
CA ILE A 34 7.54 -20.00 3.31
C ILE A 34 8.55 -19.78 4.45
N MET A 35 8.28 -20.32 5.64
CA MET A 35 9.21 -20.25 6.79
C MET A 35 10.54 -20.96 6.50
N ALA A 36 10.53 -22.06 5.74
CA ALA A 36 11.77 -22.71 5.31
C ALA A 36 12.58 -21.81 4.36
N GLY A 37 11.91 -21.07 3.47
CA GLY A 37 12.53 -20.04 2.63
C GLY A 37 13.17 -18.93 3.44
N GLU A 38 12.47 -18.41 4.45
CA GLU A 38 12.95 -17.38 5.37
C GLU A 38 14.21 -17.86 6.13
N LYS A 39 14.17 -19.06 6.73
CA LYS A 39 15.33 -19.69 7.38
C LYS A 39 16.50 -19.91 6.42
N CYS A 40 16.20 -20.21 5.16
CA CYS A 40 17.22 -20.34 4.13
C CYS A 40 17.90 -18.99 3.84
N ALA A 41 17.14 -17.90 3.78
CA ALA A 41 17.70 -16.55 3.64
C ALA A 41 18.55 -16.18 4.86
N VAL A 42 18.06 -16.41 6.08
CA VAL A 42 18.80 -16.17 7.32
C VAL A 42 20.16 -16.90 7.33
N LYS A 43 20.18 -18.15 6.87
CA LYS A 43 21.39 -18.99 6.93
C LYS A 43 22.39 -18.69 5.81
N TYR A 44 21.93 -18.35 4.61
CA TYR A 44 22.79 -18.35 3.41
C TYR A 44 22.95 -16.99 2.75
N ALA A 45 22.12 -15.99 3.05
CA ALA A 45 22.32 -14.66 2.53
C ALA A 45 23.51 -13.96 3.20
N ASP A 46 24.32 -13.27 2.42
CA ASP A 46 25.38 -12.39 2.93
C ASP A 46 24.76 -11.17 3.60
N SER A 47 23.76 -10.59 2.94
CA SER A 47 22.95 -9.49 3.48
C SER A 47 21.46 -9.75 3.23
N ILE A 48 20.63 -9.32 4.16
CA ILE A 48 19.17 -9.34 4.03
C ILE A 48 18.68 -7.90 4.05
N ILE A 49 18.02 -7.49 2.98
CA ILE A 49 17.32 -6.20 2.89
C ILE A 49 15.90 -6.41 3.39
N VAL A 50 15.44 -5.51 4.23
CA VAL A 50 14.06 -5.45 4.72
C VAL A 50 13.45 -4.08 4.45
N LEU A 51 12.13 -4.02 4.27
CA LEU A 51 11.44 -2.81 3.82
C LEU A 51 10.77 -2.02 4.95
N SER A 52 10.77 -2.55 6.19
CA SER A 52 10.26 -1.86 7.37
C SER A 52 11.11 -2.15 8.61
N GLU A 53 11.11 -1.23 9.57
CA GLU A 53 11.79 -1.43 10.85
C GLU A 53 11.14 -2.57 11.66
N GLY A 54 9.82 -2.78 11.53
CA GLY A 54 9.13 -3.91 12.15
C GLY A 54 9.65 -5.25 11.66
N VAL A 55 9.89 -5.42 10.36
CA VAL A 55 10.50 -6.63 9.80
C VAL A 55 11.95 -6.77 10.24
N LYS A 56 12.71 -5.68 10.34
CA LYS A 56 14.08 -5.69 10.86
C LYS A 56 14.12 -6.19 12.31
N GLN A 57 13.25 -5.68 13.16
CA GLN A 57 13.12 -6.11 14.54
C GLN A 57 12.74 -7.58 14.63
N TYR A 58 11.79 -8.05 13.82
CA TYR A 58 11.40 -9.45 13.74
C TYR A 58 12.59 -10.38 13.45
N PHE A 59 13.44 -10.05 12.45
CA PHE A 59 14.63 -10.86 12.14
C PHE A 59 15.65 -10.87 13.27
N ASN A 60 15.83 -9.75 13.95
CA ASN A 60 16.70 -9.67 15.11
C ASN A 60 16.18 -10.54 16.26
N ASP A 61 14.91 -10.40 16.62
CA ASP A 61 14.33 -11.10 17.78
C ASP A 61 14.15 -12.60 17.54
N THR A 62 13.77 -12.99 16.30
CA THR A 62 13.45 -14.39 15.98
C THR A 62 14.70 -15.20 15.65
N TYR A 63 15.67 -14.58 14.97
CA TYR A 63 16.82 -15.29 14.41
C TYR A 63 18.17 -14.76 14.90
N ASN A 64 18.21 -13.73 15.72
CA ASN A 64 19.41 -12.97 16.07
C ASN A 64 20.22 -12.58 14.81
N ARG A 65 19.49 -12.14 13.74
CA ARG A 65 20.05 -11.84 12.44
C ARG A 65 19.91 -10.35 12.12
N GLU A 66 21.04 -9.67 12.00
CA GLU A 66 21.08 -8.30 11.51
C GLU A 66 20.62 -8.24 10.04
N THR A 67 19.81 -7.21 9.75
CA THR A 67 19.29 -6.92 8.42
C THR A 67 19.49 -5.45 8.09
N VAL A 68 19.49 -5.12 6.81
CA VAL A 68 19.66 -3.75 6.32
C VAL A 68 18.29 -3.20 5.92
N PHE A 69 17.86 -2.14 6.58
CA PHE A 69 16.62 -1.44 6.19
C PHE A 69 16.87 -0.60 4.96
N ILE A 70 16.30 -0.99 3.83
CA ILE A 70 16.27 -0.23 2.57
C ILE A 70 14.82 -0.25 2.09
N PRO A 71 14.08 0.86 2.20
CA PRO A 71 12.67 0.92 1.82
C PRO A 71 12.49 0.88 0.28
N ASN A 72 11.24 0.78 -0.17
CA ASN A 72 10.89 1.09 -1.56
C ASN A 72 10.99 2.59 -1.80
N GLY A 73 11.25 2.97 -3.05
CA GLY A 73 11.28 4.36 -3.48
C GLY A 73 10.03 4.77 -4.26
N VAL A 74 9.93 6.07 -4.51
CA VAL A 74 8.93 6.64 -5.39
C VAL A 74 9.53 7.85 -6.13
N ASN A 75 9.13 8.01 -7.39
CA ASN A 75 9.47 9.18 -8.19
C ASN A 75 8.35 10.22 -8.14
N ARG A 76 8.70 11.48 -8.39
CA ARG A 76 7.69 12.51 -8.58
C ARG A 76 6.99 12.29 -9.92
N PRO A 77 5.66 12.09 -9.93
CA PRO A 77 4.92 11.79 -11.15
C PRO A 77 4.59 13.06 -11.95
N ILE A 78 4.16 12.85 -13.18
CA ILE A 78 3.51 13.87 -14.00
C ILE A 78 1.99 13.78 -13.75
N ILE A 79 1.42 14.89 -13.30
CA ILE A 79 -0.03 14.98 -13.06
C ILE A 79 -0.80 14.92 -14.39
N LYS A 80 -1.85 14.13 -14.45
CA LYS A 80 -2.71 13.93 -15.63
C LYS A 80 -4.10 14.52 -15.41
N ASN A 81 -4.71 14.94 -16.50
CA ASN A 81 -6.13 15.30 -16.49
C ASN A 81 -7.02 14.04 -16.35
N ALA A 82 -8.29 14.25 -16.05
CA ALA A 82 -9.27 13.16 -15.95
C ALA A 82 -9.93 12.93 -17.34
N ASP A 83 -9.20 12.31 -18.26
CA ASP A 83 -9.67 12.05 -19.62
C ASP A 83 -10.28 10.64 -19.74
N LEU A 84 -9.47 9.60 -19.65
CA LEU A 84 -9.91 8.20 -19.73
C LEU A 84 -10.85 7.80 -18.59
N ILE A 85 -10.56 8.25 -17.37
CA ILE A 85 -11.42 7.96 -16.22
C ILE A 85 -12.76 8.68 -16.29
N CYS A 86 -12.81 9.85 -16.95
CA CYS A 86 -14.05 10.56 -17.22
C CYS A 86 -14.88 9.83 -18.26
N GLU A 87 -14.28 9.44 -19.39
CA GLU A 87 -14.95 8.70 -20.46
C GLU A 87 -15.52 7.37 -19.96
N LYS A 88 -14.71 6.59 -19.24
CA LYS A 88 -15.08 5.21 -18.86
C LYS A 88 -15.97 5.12 -17.62
N PHE A 89 -15.76 6.00 -16.63
CA PHE A 89 -16.40 5.89 -15.30
C PHE A 89 -17.13 7.16 -14.87
N GLY A 90 -17.14 8.22 -15.68
CA GLY A 90 -17.72 9.51 -15.32
C GLY A 90 -17.04 10.14 -14.09
N LEU A 91 -15.74 9.91 -13.92
CA LEU A 91 -14.96 10.47 -12.81
C LEU A 91 -14.36 11.82 -13.21
N LYS A 92 -14.38 12.76 -12.28
CA LYS A 92 -13.82 14.10 -12.44
C LYS A 92 -12.85 14.39 -11.30
N LYS A 93 -12.00 15.40 -11.49
CA LYS A 93 -11.09 15.85 -10.44
C LYS A 93 -11.85 16.16 -9.14
N ASP A 94 -11.29 15.68 -8.04
CA ASP A 94 -11.76 15.89 -6.66
C ASP A 94 -13.19 15.38 -6.38
N ASN A 95 -13.73 14.45 -7.20
CA ASN A 95 -15.09 13.95 -6.98
C ASN A 95 -15.16 12.51 -6.43
N TYR A 96 -14.02 11.92 -6.04
CA TYR A 96 -14.02 10.55 -5.52
C TYR A 96 -12.96 10.30 -4.43
N ILE A 97 -13.25 9.29 -3.63
CA ILE A 97 -12.33 8.63 -2.71
C ILE A 97 -11.76 7.41 -3.46
N LEU A 98 -10.44 7.26 -3.51
CA LEU A 98 -9.77 6.20 -4.24
C LEU A 98 -9.21 5.16 -3.26
N TYR A 99 -9.51 3.91 -3.48
CA TYR A 99 -8.72 2.76 -3.06
C TYR A 99 -8.03 2.17 -4.29
N LEU A 100 -6.75 1.83 -4.18
CA LEU A 100 -6.01 1.16 -5.24
C LEU A 100 -5.10 0.07 -4.67
N GLY A 101 -5.30 -1.17 -5.15
CA GLY A 101 -4.51 -2.32 -4.72
C GLY A 101 -5.18 -3.65 -5.05
N ARG A 102 -4.57 -4.76 -4.62
CA ARG A 102 -5.16 -6.09 -4.78
C ARG A 102 -6.44 -6.20 -3.95
N LEU A 103 -7.44 -6.89 -4.49
CA LEU A 103 -8.69 -7.16 -3.77
C LEU A 103 -8.53 -8.45 -2.95
N VAL A 104 -7.97 -8.31 -1.75
CA VAL A 104 -7.74 -9.40 -0.79
C VAL A 104 -8.16 -8.96 0.62
N PRO A 105 -8.55 -9.90 1.51
CA PRO A 105 -9.11 -9.56 2.83
C PRO A 105 -8.22 -8.65 3.66
N GLU A 106 -6.91 -8.90 3.70
CA GLU A 106 -5.94 -8.15 4.48
C GLU A 106 -5.80 -6.66 4.06
N LYS A 107 -6.39 -6.27 2.93
CA LYS A 107 -6.43 -4.87 2.48
C LYS A 107 -7.61 -4.07 3.06
N GLY A 108 -8.49 -4.69 3.83
CA GLY A 108 -9.53 -4.01 4.59
C GLY A 108 -10.59 -3.29 3.76
N ILE A 109 -10.77 -3.66 2.49
CA ILE A 109 -11.70 -2.96 1.56
C ILE A 109 -13.14 -3.04 2.07
N ALA A 110 -13.48 -4.13 2.75
CA ALA A 110 -14.80 -4.30 3.36
C ALA A 110 -15.09 -3.19 4.40
N TYR A 111 -14.10 -2.79 5.20
CA TYR A 111 -14.24 -1.68 6.15
C TYR A 111 -14.52 -0.36 5.43
N LEU A 112 -13.85 -0.12 4.31
CA LEU A 112 -14.02 1.10 3.52
C LEU A 112 -15.42 1.16 2.89
N ILE A 113 -15.91 0.05 2.34
CA ILE A 113 -17.28 -0.02 1.79
C ILE A 113 -18.29 0.24 2.89
N GLU A 114 -18.13 -0.40 4.05
CA GLU A 114 -19.06 -0.26 5.18
C GLU A 114 -19.03 1.17 5.75
N ALA A 115 -17.86 1.78 5.93
CA ALA A 115 -17.70 3.16 6.35
C ALA A 115 -18.36 4.12 5.35
N TYR A 116 -18.08 3.92 4.06
CA TYR A 116 -18.63 4.76 3.00
C TYR A 116 -20.17 4.68 2.90
N LYS A 117 -20.76 3.50 3.10
CA LYS A 117 -22.23 3.34 3.10
C LYS A 117 -22.92 4.17 4.18
N GLN A 118 -22.24 4.45 5.27
CA GLN A 118 -22.72 5.25 6.41
C GLN A 118 -22.45 6.77 6.22
N MET A 119 -21.72 7.16 5.18
CA MET A 119 -21.45 8.57 4.89
C MET A 119 -22.58 9.21 4.10
N ASN A 120 -22.82 10.49 4.36
CA ASN A 120 -23.62 11.36 3.50
C ASN A 120 -22.67 12.22 2.67
N THR A 121 -22.33 11.77 1.46
CA THR A 121 -21.38 12.44 0.57
C THR A 121 -21.76 12.26 -0.90
N GLU A 122 -21.51 13.28 -1.71
CA GLU A 122 -21.65 13.20 -3.16
C GLU A 122 -20.40 12.65 -3.87
N LYS A 123 -19.30 12.49 -3.12
CA LYS A 123 -18.08 11.90 -3.69
C LYS A 123 -18.26 10.41 -3.91
N LYS A 124 -17.85 9.92 -5.07
CA LYS A 124 -17.89 8.49 -5.40
C LYS A 124 -16.81 7.73 -4.61
N LEU A 125 -17.03 6.44 -4.35
CA LEU A 125 -15.98 5.53 -3.91
C LEU A 125 -15.49 4.74 -5.13
N VAL A 126 -14.18 4.82 -5.41
CA VAL A 126 -13.54 4.09 -6.51
C VAL A 126 -12.64 3.02 -5.93
N ILE A 127 -12.92 1.77 -6.26
CA ILE A 127 -12.14 0.60 -5.87
C ILE A 127 -11.45 0.09 -7.12
N ALA A 128 -10.15 0.41 -7.24
CA ALA A 128 -9.32 0.05 -8.36
C ALA A 128 -8.40 -1.12 -8.01
N GLY A 129 -8.45 -2.17 -8.83
CA GLY A 129 -7.62 -3.36 -8.67
C GLY A 129 -8.32 -4.63 -9.09
N GLY A 130 -7.54 -5.71 -9.14
CA GLY A 130 -8.02 -7.03 -9.49
C GLY A 130 -7.91 -8.02 -8.34
N SER A 131 -8.61 -9.14 -8.48
CA SER A 131 -8.42 -10.34 -7.68
C SER A 131 -7.00 -10.90 -7.92
N SER A 132 -6.34 -11.38 -6.89
CA SER A 132 -5.03 -12.02 -7.03
C SER A 132 -5.10 -13.54 -6.92
N ASP A 133 -6.11 -14.10 -6.29
CA ASP A 133 -6.14 -15.53 -5.97
C ASP A 133 -7.54 -16.18 -6.19
N THR A 134 -8.62 -15.46 -5.90
CA THR A 134 -9.99 -15.96 -6.10
C THR A 134 -10.93 -14.80 -6.44
N ASP A 135 -11.88 -15.05 -7.34
CA ASP A 135 -12.94 -14.09 -7.64
C ASP A 135 -14.00 -14.00 -6.54
N GLU A 136 -13.97 -14.94 -5.57
CA GLU A 136 -14.96 -15.04 -4.49
C GLU A 136 -14.96 -13.79 -3.60
N TYR A 137 -13.78 -13.33 -3.14
CA TYR A 137 -13.71 -12.12 -2.31
C TYR A 137 -14.15 -10.88 -3.09
N THR A 138 -13.79 -10.78 -4.36
CA THR A 138 -14.26 -9.69 -5.22
C THR A 138 -15.78 -9.71 -5.36
N ALA A 139 -16.40 -10.89 -5.49
CA ALA A 139 -17.86 -11.04 -5.51
C ALA A 139 -18.49 -10.60 -4.17
N GLN A 140 -17.89 -10.98 -3.03
CA GLN A 140 -18.34 -10.55 -1.70
C GLN A 140 -18.30 -9.01 -1.57
N LEU A 141 -17.23 -8.35 -2.03
CA LEU A 141 -17.12 -6.88 -2.00
C LEU A 141 -18.18 -6.22 -2.89
N LYS A 142 -18.44 -6.76 -4.08
CA LYS A 142 -19.49 -6.23 -4.98
C LYS A 142 -20.88 -6.40 -4.36
N ASN A 143 -21.17 -7.55 -3.75
CA ASN A 143 -22.43 -7.77 -3.02
C ASN A 143 -22.56 -6.81 -1.83
N ALA A 144 -21.48 -6.57 -1.08
CA ALA A 144 -21.49 -5.58 0.02
C ALA A 144 -21.76 -4.14 -0.46
N ALA A 145 -21.40 -3.83 -1.71
CA ALA A 145 -21.64 -2.54 -2.35
C ALA A 145 -23.01 -2.43 -3.02
N GLU A 146 -23.80 -3.50 -3.07
CA GLU A 146 -25.10 -3.52 -3.75
C GLU A 146 -26.04 -2.42 -3.24
N GLY A 147 -26.78 -1.80 -4.15
CA GLY A 147 -27.67 -0.67 -3.86
C GLY A 147 -26.97 0.69 -3.68
N LYS A 148 -25.68 0.78 -3.99
CA LYS A 148 -24.90 2.03 -3.95
C LYS A 148 -24.21 2.28 -5.31
N ASP A 149 -24.92 2.91 -6.24
CA ASP A 149 -24.42 3.18 -7.61
C ASP A 149 -23.17 4.08 -7.66
N ASN A 150 -22.89 4.75 -6.55
CA ASN A 150 -21.70 5.60 -6.39
C ASN A 150 -20.44 4.86 -5.90
N ILE A 151 -20.51 3.53 -5.72
CA ILE A 151 -19.34 2.67 -5.52
C ILE A 151 -18.95 2.03 -6.86
N ILE A 152 -17.77 2.37 -7.37
CA ILE A 152 -17.30 1.97 -8.70
C ILE A 152 -16.12 1.01 -8.55
N PHE A 153 -16.26 -0.19 -9.13
CA PHE A 153 -15.16 -1.14 -9.29
C PHE A 153 -14.58 -0.99 -10.70
N THR A 154 -13.34 -0.55 -10.81
CA THR A 154 -12.69 -0.36 -12.12
C THR A 154 -12.14 -1.65 -12.71
N GLY A 155 -11.92 -2.69 -11.87
CA GLY A 155 -11.05 -3.80 -12.19
C GLY A 155 -9.57 -3.39 -12.17
N PHE A 156 -8.71 -4.23 -12.72
CA PHE A 156 -7.29 -3.93 -12.86
C PHE A 156 -7.08 -2.74 -13.80
N VAL A 157 -6.23 -1.81 -13.38
CA VAL A 157 -5.88 -0.60 -14.13
C VAL A 157 -4.36 -0.42 -14.17
N GLU A 158 -3.86 0.10 -15.28
CA GLU A 158 -2.44 0.38 -15.50
C GLU A 158 -2.23 1.57 -16.43
N GLY A 159 -1.00 2.01 -16.58
CA GLY A 159 -0.61 3.10 -17.49
C GLY A 159 -1.35 4.40 -17.19
N GLN A 160 -1.78 5.09 -18.24
CA GLN A 160 -2.41 6.41 -18.12
C GLN A 160 -3.66 6.40 -17.22
N MET A 161 -4.48 5.34 -17.27
CA MET A 161 -5.68 5.25 -16.43
C MET A 161 -5.33 5.21 -14.94
N LEU A 162 -4.27 4.50 -14.56
CA LEU A 162 -3.74 4.49 -13.19
C LEU A 162 -3.24 5.87 -12.78
N GLU A 163 -2.46 6.53 -13.65
CA GLU A 163 -1.94 7.88 -13.40
C GLU A 163 -3.07 8.90 -13.24
N GLU A 164 -4.12 8.81 -14.07
CA GLU A 164 -5.29 9.69 -13.95
C GLU A 164 -6.06 9.46 -12.65
N LEU A 165 -6.22 8.20 -12.21
CA LEU A 165 -6.89 7.89 -10.94
C LEU A 165 -6.16 8.51 -9.75
N TYR A 166 -4.84 8.41 -9.69
CA TYR A 166 -4.08 9.07 -8.63
C TYR A 166 -4.10 10.60 -8.75
N SER A 167 -3.98 11.13 -9.98
CA SER A 167 -3.89 12.58 -10.21
C SER A 167 -5.14 13.36 -9.81
N ASN A 168 -6.30 12.71 -9.85
CA ASN A 168 -7.59 13.38 -9.73
C ASN A 168 -8.41 12.96 -8.49
N ALA A 169 -7.85 12.10 -7.62
CA ALA A 169 -8.54 11.69 -6.40
C ALA A 169 -8.65 12.85 -5.40
N TYR A 170 -9.76 12.91 -4.69
CA TYR A 170 -9.95 13.84 -3.57
C TYR A 170 -9.23 13.33 -2.32
N ILE A 171 -9.45 12.06 -1.99
CA ILE A 171 -8.81 11.33 -0.91
C ILE A 171 -8.33 9.98 -1.46
N TYR A 172 -7.16 9.55 -1.04
CA TYR A 172 -6.72 8.16 -1.17
C TYR A 172 -6.90 7.44 0.16
N CYS A 173 -7.50 6.25 0.17
CA CYS A 173 -7.71 5.46 1.38
C CYS A 173 -7.06 4.09 1.30
N LEU A 174 -6.22 3.74 2.28
CA LEU A 174 -5.59 2.44 2.42
C LEU A 174 -5.93 1.83 3.79
N PRO A 175 -7.05 1.07 3.90
CA PRO A 175 -7.56 0.56 5.16
C PRO A 175 -6.97 -0.82 5.55
N SER A 176 -5.71 -1.06 5.22
CA SER A 176 -5.08 -2.37 5.34
C SER A 176 -4.88 -2.83 6.77
N ASP A 177 -5.05 -4.14 6.99
CA ASP A 177 -4.73 -4.82 8.25
C ASP A 177 -3.27 -5.26 8.33
N LEU A 178 -2.64 -5.45 7.16
CA LEU A 178 -1.27 -5.93 7.03
C LEU A 178 -0.63 -5.38 5.77
N GLU A 179 0.57 -4.83 5.91
CA GLU A 179 1.43 -4.37 4.82
C GLU A 179 2.88 -4.82 5.04
N GLY A 180 3.65 -4.85 3.98
CA GLY A 180 5.11 -4.90 4.11
C GLY A 180 5.68 -3.48 4.02
N MET A 181 5.53 -2.88 2.84
CA MET A 181 5.70 -1.47 2.57
C MET A 181 4.76 -1.11 1.41
N PRO A 182 3.72 -0.30 1.65
CA PRO A 182 2.65 -0.10 0.68
C PRO A 182 3.07 0.85 -0.45
N LEU A 183 3.50 0.30 -1.61
CA LEU A 183 3.87 1.10 -2.79
C LEU A 183 2.74 2.02 -3.23
N SER A 184 1.50 1.54 -3.23
CA SER A 184 0.34 2.34 -3.61
C SER A 184 0.12 3.58 -2.73
N LEU A 185 0.57 3.54 -1.46
CA LEU A 185 0.56 4.70 -0.57
C LEU A 185 1.66 5.70 -0.94
N LEU A 186 2.88 5.21 -1.22
CA LEU A 186 3.96 6.07 -1.70
C LEU A 186 3.55 6.79 -2.99
N GLU A 187 2.99 6.04 -3.93
CA GLU A 187 2.46 6.58 -5.19
C GLU A 187 1.36 7.62 -4.92
N ALA A 188 0.34 7.29 -4.13
CA ALA A 188 -0.74 8.21 -3.82
C ALA A 188 -0.23 9.53 -3.23
N MET A 189 0.72 9.47 -2.29
CA MET A 189 1.33 10.66 -1.71
C MET A 189 2.16 11.44 -2.73
N SER A 190 2.87 10.76 -3.64
CA SER A 190 3.66 11.43 -4.69
C SER A 190 2.80 12.21 -5.67
N TYR A 191 1.55 11.77 -5.90
CA TYR A 191 0.52 12.50 -6.66
C TYR A 191 -0.17 13.60 -5.85
N SER A 192 0.35 13.95 -4.66
CA SER A 192 -0.24 14.96 -3.77
C SER A 192 -1.66 14.60 -3.28
N ASN A 193 -1.95 13.33 -3.06
CA ASN A 193 -3.23 12.96 -2.47
C ASN A 193 -3.27 13.21 -0.97
N CYS A 194 -4.43 13.64 -0.46
CA CYS A 194 -4.75 13.51 0.96
C CYS A 194 -4.99 12.03 1.25
N CYS A 195 -4.16 11.42 2.08
CA CYS A 195 -4.24 10.01 2.38
C CYS A 195 -4.90 9.74 3.74
N VAL A 196 -5.74 8.69 3.80
CA VAL A 196 -6.29 8.11 5.03
C VAL A 196 -5.82 6.67 5.10
N VAL A 197 -5.13 6.30 6.17
CA VAL A 197 -4.52 4.98 6.30
C VAL A 197 -4.80 4.38 7.67
N SER A 198 -4.81 3.05 7.78
CA SER A 198 -4.86 2.39 9.09
C SER A 198 -3.60 2.70 9.92
N ASP A 199 -3.73 2.67 11.24
CA ASP A 199 -2.66 2.98 12.19
C ASP A 199 -1.65 1.83 12.40
N ILE A 200 -1.59 0.88 11.45
CA ILE A 200 -0.55 -0.15 11.47
C ILE A 200 0.83 0.49 11.27
N PRO A 201 1.87 -0.03 11.92
CA PRO A 201 3.23 0.56 11.86
C PRO A 201 3.72 0.80 10.44
N GLU A 202 3.48 -0.15 9.52
CA GLU A 202 3.93 -0.07 8.12
C GLU A 202 3.30 1.08 7.34
N CYS A 203 2.13 1.56 7.76
CA CYS A 203 1.48 2.74 7.18
C CYS A 203 1.82 4.01 7.98
N ALA A 204 1.72 3.95 9.31
CA ALA A 204 1.95 5.09 10.19
C ALA A 204 3.38 5.64 10.07
N ASP A 205 4.40 4.78 10.01
CA ASP A 205 5.82 5.16 9.85
C ASP A 205 6.10 5.80 8.48
N VAL A 206 5.38 5.34 7.45
CA VAL A 206 5.49 5.93 6.11
C VAL A 206 4.96 7.35 6.11
N VAL A 207 3.76 7.55 6.62
CA VAL A 207 3.08 8.86 6.52
C VAL A 207 3.48 9.85 7.60
N CYS A 208 3.95 9.39 8.76
CA CYS A 208 4.19 10.23 9.93
C CYS A 208 2.95 11.10 10.23
N ASN A 209 3.13 12.43 10.18
CA ASN A 209 2.04 13.40 10.38
C ASN A 209 1.56 14.04 9.06
N LYS A 210 1.88 13.43 7.90
CA LYS A 210 1.56 13.96 6.56
C LYS A 210 0.32 13.32 5.93
N ALA A 211 -0.35 12.46 6.67
CA ALA A 211 -1.64 11.88 6.32
C ALA A 211 -2.50 11.67 7.56
N VAL A 212 -3.74 11.30 7.38
CA VAL A 212 -4.67 10.99 8.47
C VAL A 212 -4.61 9.50 8.77
N THR A 213 -4.49 9.14 10.04
CA THR A 213 -4.58 7.75 10.48
C THR A 213 -5.93 7.48 11.13
N PHE A 214 -6.43 6.26 10.97
CA PHE A 214 -7.59 5.75 11.68
C PHE A 214 -7.25 4.41 12.32
N LYS A 215 -7.99 4.04 13.36
CA LYS A 215 -7.76 2.81 14.10
C LYS A 215 -8.08 1.58 13.25
N LYS A 216 -7.11 0.68 13.08
CA LYS A 216 -7.22 -0.55 12.30
C LYS A 216 -8.52 -1.30 12.58
N GLY A 217 -9.27 -1.61 11.51
CA GLY A 217 -10.52 -2.37 11.59
C GLY A 217 -11.71 -1.59 12.17
N ASP A 218 -11.54 -0.34 12.58
CA ASP A 218 -12.61 0.48 13.15
C ASP A 218 -13.34 1.25 12.04
N VAL A 219 -14.48 0.70 11.62
CA VAL A 219 -15.35 1.27 10.57
C VAL A 219 -15.84 2.66 10.95
N SER A 220 -16.16 2.88 12.23
CA SER A 220 -16.70 4.17 12.71
C SER A 220 -15.63 5.25 12.69
N ASP A 221 -14.42 4.96 13.15
CA ASP A 221 -13.31 5.91 13.10
C ASP A 221 -12.93 6.23 11.65
N LEU A 222 -12.86 5.20 10.77
CA LEU A 222 -12.63 5.42 9.34
C LEU A 222 -13.68 6.34 8.71
N ARG A 223 -14.98 6.08 8.97
CA ARG A 223 -16.07 6.92 8.51
C ARG A 223 -15.89 8.36 8.98
N ASP A 224 -15.62 8.57 10.26
CA ASP A 224 -15.53 9.89 10.86
C ASP A 224 -14.35 10.69 10.26
N LYS A 225 -13.18 10.05 10.05
CA LYS A 225 -12.04 10.66 9.37
C LYS A 225 -12.35 11.03 7.91
N LEU A 226 -13.02 10.15 7.17
CA LEU A 226 -13.43 10.43 5.79
C LEU A 226 -14.46 11.55 5.73
N CYS A 227 -15.45 11.56 6.64
CA CYS A 227 -16.45 12.64 6.74
C CYS A 227 -15.80 13.98 7.07
N GLU A 228 -14.88 14.02 8.04
CA GLU A 228 -14.15 15.24 8.40
C GLU A 228 -13.45 15.84 7.18
N LEU A 229 -12.70 15.03 6.43
CA LEU A 229 -11.98 15.48 5.24
C LEU A 229 -12.91 15.87 4.10
N CYS A 230 -14.01 15.15 3.89
CA CYS A 230 -14.99 15.51 2.85
C CYS A 230 -15.68 16.85 3.12
N ASN A 231 -15.87 17.20 4.39
CA ASN A 231 -16.53 18.44 4.84
C ASN A 231 -15.56 19.59 5.12
N ASN A 232 -14.25 19.32 5.21
CA ASN A 232 -13.23 20.32 5.51
C ASN A 232 -12.17 20.37 4.39
N ARG A 233 -12.48 21.16 3.36
CA ARG A 233 -11.58 21.33 2.21
C ARG A 233 -10.21 21.90 2.60
N GLU A 234 -10.17 22.82 3.53
CA GLU A 234 -8.90 23.43 3.98
C GLU A 234 -7.97 22.37 4.60
N LEU A 235 -8.51 21.50 5.44
CA LEU A 235 -7.76 20.39 6.03
C LEU A 235 -7.25 19.42 4.95
N THR A 236 -8.09 19.09 3.97
CA THR A 236 -7.71 18.20 2.86
C THR A 236 -6.58 18.82 2.02
N GLU A 237 -6.69 20.10 1.65
CA GLU A 237 -5.66 20.80 0.89
C GLU A 237 -4.35 20.95 1.69
N LYS A 238 -4.42 21.12 3.00
CA LYS A 238 -3.24 21.11 3.87
C LYS A 238 -2.46 19.79 3.76
N TYR A 239 -3.14 18.63 3.78
CA TYR A 239 -2.47 17.34 3.59
C TYR A 239 -1.95 17.18 2.16
N LYS A 240 -2.74 17.53 1.15
CA LYS A 240 -2.33 17.48 -0.25
C LYS A 240 -1.05 18.28 -0.52
N SER A 241 -0.96 19.51 0.00
CA SER A 241 0.15 20.42 -0.29
C SER A 241 1.51 19.95 0.22
N GLN A 242 1.56 19.08 1.22
CA GLN A 242 2.80 18.61 1.84
C GLN A 242 3.16 17.16 1.47
N ALA A 243 2.22 16.40 0.90
CA ALA A 243 2.38 14.97 0.69
C ALA A 243 3.52 14.63 -0.28
N ALA A 244 3.51 15.24 -1.48
CA ALA A 244 4.48 14.90 -2.54
C ALA A 244 5.91 15.28 -2.16
N ASP A 245 6.12 16.46 -1.62
CA ASP A 245 7.47 16.89 -1.20
C ASP A 245 8.02 16.00 -0.09
N TYR A 246 7.19 15.68 0.88
CA TYR A 246 7.59 14.79 1.96
C TYR A 246 7.99 13.40 1.45
N ILE A 247 7.10 12.76 0.68
CA ILE A 247 7.29 11.35 0.32
C ILE A 247 8.42 11.17 -0.70
N CYS A 248 8.51 12.04 -1.72
CA CYS A 248 9.54 11.96 -2.75
C CYS A 248 10.94 12.30 -2.21
N ASN A 249 11.05 13.13 -1.16
CA ASN A 249 12.33 13.40 -0.51
C ASN A 249 12.73 12.26 0.43
N LYS A 250 11.78 11.70 1.20
CA LYS A 250 12.07 10.63 2.18
C LYS A 250 12.37 9.28 1.51
N TYR A 251 11.73 9.00 0.38
CA TYR A 251 11.80 7.72 -0.32
C TYR A 251 12.26 7.89 -1.77
N ASN A 252 13.36 8.61 -1.95
CA ASN A 252 13.95 8.89 -3.25
C ASN A 252 14.59 7.63 -3.86
N TRP A 253 14.23 7.28 -5.10
CA TRP A 253 14.76 6.09 -5.77
C TRP A 253 16.27 6.12 -5.99
N ASP A 254 16.88 7.28 -6.25
CA ASP A 254 18.33 7.38 -6.50
C ASP A 254 19.10 7.02 -5.24
N GLU A 255 18.72 7.59 -4.08
CA GLU A 255 19.34 7.27 -2.79
C GLU A 255 19.14 5.79 -2.40
N ILE A 256 17.96 5.23 -2.67
CA ILE A 256 17.65 3.82 -2.38
C ILE A 256 18.47 2.89 -3.27
N THR A 257 18.63 3.25 -4.54
CA THR A 257 19.47 2.53 -5.49
C THR A 257 20.92 2.55 -5.06
N ASP A 258 21.46 3.71 -4.71
CA ASP A 258 22.85 3.85 -4.24
C ASP A 258 23.12 3.00 -3.00
N ARG A 259 22.23 3.03 -2.00
CA ARG A 259 22.32 2.20 -0.81
C ARG A 259 22.27 0.70 -1.13
N THR A 260 21.48 0.32 -2.14
CA THR A 260 21.40 -1.07 -2.60
C THR A 260 22.70 -1.49 -3.31
N LEU A 261 23.25 -0.65 -4.18
CA LEU A 261 24.50 -0.90 -4.89
C LEU A 261 25.70 -1.00 -3.93
N GLU A 262 25.72 -0.21 -2.87
CA GLU A 262 26.75 -0.35 -1.83
C GLU A 262 26.81 -1.77 -1.22
N LEU A 263 25.66 -2.42 -1.06
CA LEU A 263 25.64 -3.79 -0.54
C LEU A 263 26.24 -4.80 -1.53
N TYR A 264 26.19 -4.52 -2.83
CA TYR A 264 26.79 -5.41 -3.84
C TYR A 264 28.31 -5.26 -3.93
N THR A 265 28.83 -4.11 -3.57
CA THR A 265 30.26 -3.77 -3.69
C THR A 265 31.06 -4.06 -2.41
N LYS A 266 30.43 -4.10 -1.26
CA LYS A 266 31.03 -4.51 0.03
C LYS A 266 31.08 -6.03 0.16
#